data_c318c1f3276e05bd57548b309178397f
#
_entry.id   c318c1f3276e05bd57548b309178397f
#
_cell.length_a   1.000
_cell.length_b   1.000
_cell.length_c   1.000
_cell.angle_alpha   90.00
_cell.angle_beta   90.00
_cell.angle_gamma   90.00
#
_symmetry.space_group_name_H-M   'P 1'
#
loop_
_entity.id
_entity.type
_entity.pdbx_description
1 polymer ?
#
loop_
_entity_poly.entity_id
_entity_poly.type
_entity_poly.pdbx_seq_one_letter_code
_entity_poly.pdbx_strand_id
1 'polypeptide(L)'
;MIPSKEEALEELRIAEEMNPGPWAKHSLNVGIAARNIAEKIEGMDADKAFIFGVLHDIGRRVGIVDIPTHVYAGYEYCMQKGWDEVARICMTHSYLLMKDEFTYDPETEHEKRIKEYVSSIEADDYDKLIQLCDALAVDYGFVILEKRLLM
;
A
#
# COMPACT_ATOMS: atom_id res chain seq x y z
N MET A 1 2.69 7.18 13.97
CA MET A 1 3.96 6.45 14.21
C MET A 1 4.19 5.46 13.08
N ILE A 2 5.43 5.19 12.74
CA ILE A 2 5.83 4.21 11.72
C ILE A 2 6.90 3.26 12.30
N PRO A 3 7.06 2.04 11.77
CA PRO A 3 8.18 1.16 12.16
C PRO A 3 9.51 1.67 11.61
N SER A 4 10.62 1.06 12.05
CA SER A 4 11.91 1.21 11.36
C SER A 4 11.90 0.47 10.02
N LYS A 5 12.90 0.74 9.17
CA LYS A 5 13.07 -0.01 7.90
C LYS A 5 13.28 -1.50 8.15
N GLU A 6 14.08 -1.82 9.17
CA GLU A 6 14.39 -3.19 9.57
C GLU A 6 13.13 -3.92 10.03
N GLU A 7 12.31 -3.27 10.85
CA GLU A 7 11.01 -3.82 11.28
C GLU A 7 10.07 -4.04 10.10
N ALA A 8 9.98 -3.08 9.17
CA ALA A 8 9.15 -3.19 7.99
C ALA A 8 9.56 -4.39 7.11
N LEU A 9 10.85 -4.57 6.87
CA LEU A 9 11.37 -5.69 6.09
C LEU A 9 11.13 -7.04 6.79
N GLU A 10 11.29 -7.10 8.10
CA GLU A 10 11.01 -8.32 8.86
C GLU A 10 9.52 -8.66 8.86
N GLU A 11 8.64 -7.68 9.00
CA GLU A 11 7.20 -7.88 8.90
C GLU A 11 6.78 -8.40 7.51
N LEU A 12 7.39 -7.87 6.45
CA LEU A 12 7.15 -8.36 5.09
C LEU A 12 7.61 -9.81 4.94
N ARG A 13 8.78 -10.16 5.48
CA ARG A 13 9.31 -11.53 5.46
C ARG A 13 8.39 -12.51 6.18
N ILE A 14 7.92 -12.15 7.38
CA ILE A 14 6.98 -12.97 8.16
C ILE A 14 5.67 -13.14 7.40
N ALA A 15 5.15 -12.05 6.85
CA ALA A 15 3.89 -12.09 6.09
C ALA A 15 3.99 -12.94 4.82
N GLU A 16 5.15 -12.93 4.13
CA GLU A 16 5.41 -13.81 3.00
C GLU A 16 5.43 -15.28 3.40
N GLU A 17 5.99 -15.62 4.56
CA GLU A 17 5.93 -16.99 5.10
C GLU A 17 4.50 -17.44 5.40
N MET A 18 3.66 -16.52 5.89
CA MET A 18 2.24 -16.80 6.17
C MET A 18 1.41 -17.02 4.90
N ASN A 19 1.72 -16.30 3.84
CA ASN A 19 1.05 -16.39 2.54
C ASN A 19 2.06 -16.20 1.41
N PRO A 20 2.78 -17.26 1.01
CA PRO A 20 3.77 -17.16 -0.06
C PRO A 20 3.17 -16.73 -1.40
N GLY A 21 3.90 -15.90 -2.13
CA GLY A 21 3.48 -15.43 -3.45
C GLY A 21 4.33 -14.27 -3.97
N PRO A 22 4.12 -13.85 -5.22
CA PRO A 22 4.89 -12.75 -5.84
C PRO A 22 4.62 -11.37 -5.23
N TRP A 23 3.56 -11.24 -4.45
CA TRP A 23 3.15 -9.97 -3.84
C TRP A 23 4.22 -9.36 -2.91
N ALA A 24 5.00 -10.19 -2.21
CA ALA A 24 6.03 -9.70 -1.30
C ALA A 24 7.20 -9.05 -2.06
N LYS A 25 7.65 -9.64 -3.17
CA LYS A 25 8.64 -9.02 -4.06
C LYS A 25 8.10 -7.75 -4.71
N HIS A 26 6.86 -7.76 -5.14
CA HIS A 26 6.18 -6.56 -5.63
C HIS A 26 6.21 -5.45 -4.58
N SER A 27 5.85 -5.76 -3.33
CA SER A 27 5.86 -4.79 -2.23
C SER A 27 7.25 -4.22 -1.95
N LEU A 28 8.29 -5.05 -1.97
CA LEU A 28 9.66 -4.59 -1.85
C LEU A 28 10.02 -3.62 -2.98
N ASN A 29 9.67 -3.95 -4.21
CA ASN A 29 9.91 -3.10 -5.38
C ASN A 29 9.14 -1.77 -5.31
N VAL A 30 7.92 -1.77 -4.80
CA VAL A 30 7.17 -0.54 -4.52
C VAL A 30 7.95 0.35 -3.54
N GLY A 31 8.48 -0.23 -2.47
CA GLY A 31 9.32 0.49 -1.51
C GLY A 31 10.57 1.09 -2.14
N ILE A 32 11.27 0.33 -2.98
CA ILE A 32 12.48 0.80 -3.69
C ILE A 32 12.13 1.95 -4.65
N ALA A 33 11.08 1.82 -5.45
CA ALA A 33 10.64 2.88 -6.36
C ALA A 33 10.25 4.14 -5.59
N ALA A 34 9.49 4.01 -4.51
CA ALA A 34 9.06 5.12 -3.68
C ALA A 34 10.24 5.87 -3.06
N ARG A 35 11.22 5.15 -2.52
CA ARG A 35 12.45 5.75 -2.00
C ARG A 35 13.20 6.51 -3.08
N ASN A 36 13.43 5.89 -4.23
CA ASN A 36 14.19 6.49 -5.31
C ASN A 36 13.55 7.78 -5.85
N ILE A 37 12.24 7.84 -5.91
CA ILE A 37 11.51 9.06 -6.30
C ILE A 37 11.55 10.09 -5.18
N ALA A 38 11.29 9.69 -3.93
CA ALA A 38 11.28 10.58 -2.78
C ALA A 38 12.62 11.29 -2.55
N GLU A 39 13.75 10.61 -2.82
CA GLU A 39 15.09 11.21 -2.74
C GLU A 39 15.27 12.43 -3.67
N LYS A 40 14.46 12.56 -4.71
CA LYS A 40 14.50 13.67 -5.67
C LYS A 40 13.46 14.75 -5.39
N ILE A 41 12.66 14.58 -4.36
CA ILE A 41 11.59 15.53 -3.99
C ILE A 41 11.99 16.23 -2.70
N GLU A 42 12.14 17.55 -2.77
CA GLU A 42 12.45 18.36 -1.59
C GLU A 42 11.35 18.23 -0.53
N GLY A 43 11.76 18.02 0.72
CA GLY A 43 10.84 17.89 1.86
C GLY A 43 10.20 16.52 2.05
N MET A 44 10.48 15.56 1.15
CA MET A 44 9.96 14.20 1.27
C MET A 44 10.99 13.27 1.93
N ASP A 45 10.56 12.51 2.92
CA ASP A 45 11.39 11.53 3.63
C ASP A 45 11.45 10.22 2.83
N ALA A 46 12.62 9.92 2.26
CA ALA A 46 12.84 8.73 1.46
C ALA A 46 12.71 7.41 2.24
N ASP A 47 13.14 7.38 3.50
CA ASP A 47 12.99 6.21 4.36
C ASP A 47 11.52 5.95 4.70
N LYS A 48 10.78 6.98 4.99
CA LYS A 48 9.32 6.91 5.19
C LYS A 48 8.59 6.39 3.95
N ALA A 49 8.95 6.90 2.78
CA ALA A 49 8.40 6.43 1.50
C ALA A 49 8.70 4.95 1.26
N PHE A 50 9.92 4.50 1.55
CA PHE A 50 10.31 3.10 1.47
C PHE A 50 9.45 2.21 2.38
N ILE A 51 9.30 2.58 3.65
CA ILE A 51 8.49 1.84 4.62
C ILE A 51 7.04 1.72 4.16
N PHE A 52 6.47 2.80 3.66
CA PHE A 52 5.10 2.80 3.13
C PHE A 52 4.94 1.85 1.95
N GLY A 53 5.90 1.86 1.02
CA GLY A 53 5.86 0.96 -0.13
C GLY A 53 5.98 -0.52 0.27
N VAL A 54 6.92 -0.82 1.17
CA VAL A 54 7.14 -2.19 1.67
C VAL A 54 5.89 -2.76 2.35
N LEU A 55 5.14 -1.93 3.08
CA LEU A 55 4.01 -2.37 3.90
C LEU A 55 2.63 -2.09 3.30
N HIS A 56 2.54 -1.48 2.11
CA HIS A 56 1.24 -1.09 1.54
C HIS A 56 0.26 -2.27 1.38
N ASP A 57 0.77 -3.46 1.10
CA ASP A 57 0.02 -4.68 0.87
C ASP A 57 0.14 -5.70 2.02
N ILE A 58 0.57 -5.26 3.21
CA ILE A 58 0.83 -6.19 4.35
C ILE A 58 -0.39 -7.01 4.75
N GLY A 59 -1.59 -6.56 4.43
CA GLY A 59 -2.83 -7.29 4.66
C GLY A 59 -2.94 -8.60 3.88
N ARG A 60 -2.14 -8.80 2.85
CA ARG A 60 -2.07 -10.08 2.10
C ARG A 60 -1.55 -11.24 2.95
N ARG A 61 -1.01 -10.97 4.12
CA ARG A 61 -0.61 -11.97 5.12
C ARG A 61 -1.76 -12.90 5.53
N VAL A 62 -3.01 -12.46 5.42
CA VAL A 62 -4.18 -13.25 5.83
C VAL A 62 -4.51 -14.38 4.85
N GLY A 63 -3.91 -14.41 3.68
CA GLY A 63 -4.13 -15.44 2.67
C GLY A 63 -4.61 -14.87 1.32
N ILE A 64 -5.09 -15.76 0.46
CA ILE A 64 -5.67 -15.41 -0.83
C ILE A 64 -7.09 -14.92 -0.60
N VAL A 65 -7.28 -13.61 -0.63
CA VAL A 65 -8.56 -12.94 -0.38
C VAL A 65 -8.79 -11.84 -1.42
N ASP A 66 -10.00 -11.30 -1.47
CA ASP A 66 -10.33 -10.18 -2.35
C ASP A 66 -9.61 -8.88 -1.94
N ILE A 67 -9.65 -7.87 -2.82
CA ILE A 67 -8.98 -6.59 -2.60
C ILE A 67 -9.48 -5.88 -1.33
N PRO A 68 -10.81 -5.70 -1.10
CA PRO A 68 -11.27 -5.05 0.12
C PRO A 68 -10.81 -5.73 1.39
N THR A 69 -10.79 -7.06 1.41
CA THR A 69 -10.40 -7.83 2.58
C THR A 69 -8.93 -7.63 2.92
N HIS A 70 -8.01 -7.70 1.95
CA HIS A 70 -6.59 -7.48 2.27
C HIS A 70 -6.28 -6.02 2.63
N VAL A 71 -6.93 -5.07 1.98
CA VAL A 71 -6.78 -3.63 2.29
C VAL A 71 -7.17 -3.37 3.75
N TYR A 72 -8.34 -3.82 4.15
CA TYR A 72 -8.83 -3.62 5.51
C TYR A 72 -8.02 -4.41 6.55
N ALA A 73 -7.60 -5.64 6.24
CA ALA A 73 -6.74 -6.44 7.11
C ALA A 73 -5.38 -5.75 7.35
N GLY A 74 -4.80 -5.13 6.35
CA GLY A 74 -3.58 -4.33 6.48
C GLY A 74 -3.78 -3.13 7.40
N TYR A 75 -4.87 -2.43 7.25
CA TYR A 75 -5.24 -1.31 8.11
C TYR A 75 -5.36 -1.75 9.59
N GLU A 76 -6.14 -2.80 9.86
CA GLU A 76 -6.32 -3.31 11.22
C GLU A 76 -5.00 -3.75 11.84
N TYR A 77 -4.19 -4.50 11.10
CA TYR A 77 -2.89 -4.96 11.56
C TYR A 77 -1.98 -3.80 11.96
N CYS A 78 -1.85 -2.80 11.10
CA CYS A 78 -1.01 -1.63 11.35
C CYS A 78 -1.55 -0.79 12.53
N MET A 79 -2.87 -0.66 12.67
CA MET A 79 -3.46 0.04 13.82
C MET A 79 -3.16 -0.68 15.13
N GLN A 80 -3.20 -2.00 15.16
CA GLN A 80 -2.83 -2.79 16.34
C GLN A 80 -1.37 -2.61 16.74
N LYS A 81 -0.49 -2.40 15.75
CA LYS A 81 0.94 -2.10 15.98
C LYS A 81 1.20 -0.64 16.37
N GLY A 82 0.21 0.22 16.31
CA GLY A 82 0.39 1.66 16.52
C GLY A 82 1.00 2.39 15.32
N TRP A 83 0.96 1.78 14.13
CA TRP A 83 1.49 2.34 12.88
C TRP A 83 0.37 2.98 12.05
N ASP A 84 -0.21 4.02 12.59
CA ASP A 84 -1.36 4.73 12.02
C ASP A 84 -1.10 5.33 10.64
N GLU A 85 0.12 5.80 10.38
CA GLU A 85 0.49 6.34 9.07
C GLU A 85 0.60 5.24 8.00
N VAL A 86 1.10 4.04 8.37
CA VAL A 86 1.12 2.88 7.48
C VAL A 86 -0.30 2.35 7.26
N ALA A 87 -1.12 2.31 8.31
CA ALA A 87 -2.52 1.92 8.22
C ALA A 87 -3.28 2.77 7.19
N ARG A 88 -3.01 4.09 7.17
CA ARG A 88 -3.53 5.01 6.16
C ARG A 88 -3.16 4.57 4.75
N ILE A 89 -1.89 4.25 4.50
CA ILE A 89 -1.42 3.79 3.19
C ILE A 89 -2.11 2.49 2.77
N CYS A 90 -2.32 1.54 3.69
CA CYS A 90 -3.08 0.33 3.39
C CYS A 90 -4.48 0.65 2.85
N MET A 91 -5.16 1.65 3.42
CA MET A 91 -6.50 2.08 2.98
C MET A 91 -6.49 2.84 1.66
N THR A 92 -5.49 3.68 1.41
CA THR A 92 -5.51 4.63 0.28
C THR A 92 -4.93 4.07 -1.02
N HIS A 93 -4.00 3.12 -0.96
CA HIS A 93 -3.23 2.70 -2.13
C HIS A 93 -4.07 2.16 -3.30
N SER A 94 -5.22 1.55 -3.04
CA SER A 94 -6.10 1.00 -4.09
C SER A 94 -7.32 1.86 -4.39
N TYR A 95 -7.72 2.75 -3.49
CA TYR A 95 -9.02 3.42 -3.55
C TYR A 95 -8.97 4.95 -3.63
N LEU A 96 -7.81 5.55 -3.43
CA LEU A 96 -7.69 7.01 -3.37
C LEU A 96 -8.17 7.71 -4.65
N LEU A 97 -7.77 7.20 -5.83
CA LEU A 97 -8.17 7.75 -7.13
C LEU A 97 -9.66 7.51 -7.44
N MET A 98 -10.30 6.62 -6.72
CA MET A 98 -11.72 6.31 -6.88
C MET A 98 -12.61 7.12 -5.95
N LYS A 99 -12.05 8.02 -5.17
CA LYS A 99 -12.79 8.82 -4.17
C LYS A 99 -14.03 9.51 -4.76
N ASP A 100 -13.87 10.10 -5.94
CA ASP A 100 -14.95 10.81 -6.65
C ASP A 100 -15.77 9.88 -7.56
N GLU A 101 -15.33 8.63 -7.74
CA GLU A 101 -15.94 7.62 -8.60
C GLU A 101 -16.70 6.54 -7.81
N PHE A 102 -16.77 6.64 -6.49
CA PHE A 102 -17.62 5.78 -5.66
C PHE A 102 -19.11 6.05 -5.93
N THR A 103 -19.53 5.78 -7.17
CA THR A 103 -20.92 5.93 -7.60
C THR A 103 -21.77 4.70 -7.33
N TYR A 104 -21.14 3.57 -7.00
CA TYR A 104 -21.81 2.33 -6.65
C TYR A 104 -21.94 2.15 -5.13
N ASP A 105 -22.96 1.45 -4.71
CA ASP A 105 -23.10 1.06 -3.31
C ASP A 105 -22.10 -0.05 -2.97
N PRO A 106 -21.37 0.07 -1.83
CA PRO A 106 -20.45 -0.97 -1.41
C PRO A 106 -21.17 -2.30 -1.19
N GLU A 107 -20.62 -3.38 -1.75
CA GLU A 107 -21.20 -4.72 -1.64
C GLU A 107 -20.84 -5.42 -0.31
N THR A 108 -19.71 -5.05 0.30
CA THR A 108 -19.21 -5.66 1.53
C THR A 108 -19.01 -4.63 2.64
N GLU A 109 -18.99 -5.10 3.90
CA GLU A 109 -18.69 -4.25 5.05
C GLU A 109 -17.28 -3.66 4.96
N HIS A 110 -16.30 -4.40 4.42
CA HIS A 110 -14.95 -3.89 4.20
C HIS A 110 -14.93 -2.73 3.19
N GLU A 111 -15.60 -2.87 2.05
CA GLU A 111 -15.72 -1.78 1.06
C GLU A 111 -16.38 -0.55 1.65
N LYS A 112 -17.43 -0.72 2.45
CA LYS A 112 -18.11 0.38 3.12
C LYS A 112 -17.15 1.15 4.03
N ARG A 113 -16.38 0.46 4.85
CA ARG A 113 -15.41 1.07 5.76
C ARG A 113 -14.27 1.76 5.02
N ILE A 114 -13.77 1.14 3.94
CA ILE A 114 -12.75 1.76 3.09
C ILE A 114 -13.29 3.04 2.45
N LYS A 115 -14.48 3.00 1.88
CA LYS A 115 -15.14 4.17 1.28
C LYS A 115 -15.30 5.30 2.29
N GLU A 116 -15.80 5.01 3.48
CA GLU A 116 -15.96 5.98 4.56
C GLU A 116 -14.62 6.62 4.93
N TYR A 117 -13.57 5.80 5.09
CA TYR A 117 -12.23 6.27 5.43
C TYR A 117 -11.66 7.17 4.34
N VAL A 118 -11.61 6.71 3.10
CA VAL A 118 -11.04 7.44 1.96
C VAL A 118 -11.79 8.75 1.72
N SER A 119 -13.11 8.76 1.91
CA SER A 119 -13.94 9.96 1.75
C SER A 119 -13.71 11.01 2.86
N SER A 120 -13.21 10.59 4.02
CA SER A 120 -12.98 11.47 5.17
C SER A 120 -11.61 12.16 5.18
N ILE A 121 -10.70 11.81 4.28
CA ILE A 121 -9.32 12.31 4.27
C ILE A 121 -9.01 13.08 3.00
N GLU A 122 -8.00 13.96 3.09
CA GLU A 122 -7.35 14.57 1.94
C GLU A 122 -6.08 13.78 1.60
N ALA A 123 -5.88 13.51 0.31
CA ALA A 123 -4.67 12.82 -0.16
C ALA A 123 -3.43 13.69 0.04
N ASP A 124 -2.39 13.13 0.64
CA ASP A 124 -1.08 13.75 0.70
C ASP A 124 -0.14 13.21 -0.41
N ASP A 125 1.06 13.74 -0.46
CA ASP A 125 2.02 13.36 -1.49
C ASP A 125 2.52 11.92 -1.34
N TYR A 126 2.55 11.36 -0.12
CA TYR A 126 2.89 9.96 0.09
C TYR A 126 1.79 9.02 -0.42
N ASP A 127 0.53 9.34 -0.21
CA ASP A 127 -0.60 8.57 -0.76
C ASP A 127 -0.48 8.46 -2.29
N LYS A 128 -0.23 9.59 -2.96
CA LYS A 128 -0.07 9.66 -4.42
C LYS A 128 1.17 8.92 -4.90
N LEU A 129 2.28 9.06 -4.18
CA LEU A 129 3.54 8.38 -4.52
C LEU A 129 3.39 6.87 -4.46
N ILE A 130 2.77 6.33 -3.41
CA ILE A 130 2.59 4.88 -3.28
C ILE A 130 1.64 4.34 -4.36
N GLN A 131 0.57 5.04 -4.70
CA GLN A 131 -0.28 4.64 -5.83
C GLN A 131 0.47 4.58 -7.14
N LEU A 132 1.33 5.58 -7.42
CA LEU A 132 2.16 5.60 -8.62
C LEU A 132 3.15 4.42 -8.62
N CYS A 133 3.86 4.20 -7.53
CA CYS A 133 4.85 3.14 -7.42
C CYS A 133 4.23 1.74 -7.48
N ASP A 134 3.04 1.56 -6.92
CA ASP A 134 2.26 0.33 -7.03
C ASP A 134 1.96 -0.01 -8.50
N ALA A 135 1.65 0.99 -9.32
CA ALA A 135 1.43 0.82 -10.75
C ALA A 135 2.72 0.56 -11.56
N LEU A 136 3.88 1.06 -11.09
CA LEU A 136 5.17 0.92 -11.78
C LEU A 136 5.93 -0.36 -11.41
N ALA A 137 5.65 -0.96 -10.27
CA ALA A 137 6.36 -2.11 -9.75
C ALA A 137 5.66 -3.44 -10.13
N VAL A 138 6.46 -4.44 -10.39
CA VAL A 138 6.03 -5.84 -10.52
C VAL A 138 6.98 -6.71 -9.67
N ASP A 139 6.72 -8.00 -9.56
CA ASP A 139 7.55 -8.91 -8.76
C ASP A 139 8.98 -9.10 -9.32
N TYR A 140 9.14 -8.95 -10.63
CA TYR A 140 10.43 -9.05 -11.31
C TYR A 140 11.13 -7.71 -11.60
N GLY A 141 10.59 -6.57 -11.12
CA GLY A 141 11.22 -5.25 -11.29
C GLY A 141 10.23 -4.12 -11.53
N PHE A 142 10.52 -3.28 -12.52
CA PHE A 142 9.72 -2.11 -12.85
C PHE A 142 9.28 -2.10 -14.30
N VAL A 143 8.13 -1.48 -14.56
CA VAL A 143 7.57 -1.32 -15.90
C VAL A 143 7.14 0.12 -16.12
N ILE A 144 7.02 0.53 -17.39
CA ILE A 144 6.40 1.82 -17.73
C ILE A 144 4.88 1.71 -17.60
N LEU A 145 4.21 2.82 -17.33
CA LEU A 145 2.76 2.84 -17.12
C LEU A 145 1.98 2.27 -18.31
N GLU A 146 2.39 2.60 -19.52
CA GLU A 146 1.77 2.11 -20.75
C GLU A 146 1.79 0.58 -20.82
N LYS A 147 2.91 -0.03 -20.44
CA LYS A 147 3.01 -1.50 -20.38
C LYS A 147 2.10 -2.06 -19.27
N ARG A 148 2.02 -1.42 -18.12
CA ARG A 148 1.17 -1.84 -17.01
C ARG A 148 -0.31 -1.87 -17.40
N LEU A 149 -0.75 -0.88 -18.15
CA LEU A 149 -2.13 -0.80 -18.63
C LEU A 149 -2.51 -1.91 -19.63
N LEU A 150 -1.51 -2.54 -20.27
CA LEU A 150 -1.71 -3.64 -21.22
C LEU A 150 -1.61 -5.03 -20.56
N MET A 151 -1.23 -5.09 -19.32
CA MET A 151 -1.12 -6.33 -18.54
C MET A 151 -2.46 -6.72 -17.94
#